data_bb4cbb74926b72785f5e362e7cf83ad2
#
_entry.id   bb4cbb74926b72785f5e362e7cf83ad2
#
_cell.length_a   1.000
_cell.length_b   1.000
_cell.length_c   1.000
_cell.angle_alpha   90.00
_cell.angle_beta   90.00
_cell.angle_gamma   90.00
#
_symmetry.space_group_name_H-M   'P 1'
#
loop_
_entity.id
_entity.type
_entity.pdbx_description
1 polymer ?
#
loop_
_entity_poly.entity_id
_entity_poly.type
_entity_poly.pdbx_seq_one_letter_code
_entity_poly.pdbx_strand_id
1 'polypeptide(L)' 'MSGKRILITGAAGFLGSHLCDRFVKEGNDVIGMDNLITGDLRNIEHLFKLKNFEFYNHDVSK' A
#
# COMPACT_ATOMS: atom_id res chain seq x y z
N MET A 1 -10.00 -1.95 -12.57
CA MET A 1 -10.13 -3.37 -12.85
C MET A 1 -9.82 -4.19 -11.62
N SER A 2 -10.59 -5.22 -11.39
CA SER A 2 -10.40 -6.09 -10.24
C SER A 2 -9.52 -7.28 -10.59
N GLY A 3 -8.99 -7.94 -9.55
CA GLY A 3 -8.26 -9.18 -9.74
C GLY A 3 -6.81 -9.06 -10.17
N LYS A 4 -6.28 -7.85 -10.23
CA LYS A 4 -4.87 -7.65 -10.54
C LYS A 4 -4.03 -7.60 -9.28
N ARG A 5 -2.75 -7.91 -9.42
CA ARG A 5 -1.79 -7.73 -8.33
C ARG A 5 -1.00 -6.47 -8.61
N ILE A 6 -1.04 -5.52 -7.69
CA ILE A 6 -0.46 -4.20 -7.87
C ILE A 6 0.55 -3.93 -6.76
N LEU A 7 1.77 -3.54 -7.15
CA LEU A 7 2.80 -3.15 -6.21
C LEU A 7 2.89 -1.63 -6.16
N ILE A 8 2.84 -1.07 -4.97
CA ILE A 8 2.94 0.37 -4.77
C ILE A 8 4.10 0.65 -3.83
N THR A 9 5.14 1.32 -4.33
CA THR A 9 6.23 1.80 -3.50
C THR A 9 5.84 3.15 -2.92
N GLY A 10 6.39 3.49 -1.75
CA GLY A 10 5.99 4.69 -1.04
C GLY A 10 4.57 4.60 -0.51
N ALA A 11 4.12 3.39 -0.18
CA ALA A 11 2.71 3.13 0.13
C ALA A 11 2.22 3.88 1.37
N ALA A 12 3.09 4.15 2.33
CA ALA A 12 2.69 4.86 3.55
C ALA A 12 2.77 6.38 3.41
N GLY A 13 3.20 6.88 2.25
CA GLY A 13 3.19 8.30 1.96
C GLY A 13 1.79 8.78 1.59
N PHE A 14 1.64 10.10 1.42
CA PHE A 14 0.33 10.67 1.15
C PHE A 14 -0.27 10.14 -0.15
N LEU A 15 0.46 10.26 -1.27
CA LEU A 15 -0.06 9.81 -2.55
C LEU A 15 -0.14 8.28 -2.62
N GLY A 16 0.88 7.59 -2.10
CA GLY A 16 0.90 6.13 -2.14
C GLY A 16 -0.25 5.52 -1.36
N SER A 17 -0.58 6.09 -0.20
CA SER A 17 -1.68 5.58 0.61
C SER A 17 -3.02 5.76 -0.11
N HIS A 18 -3.21 6.87 -0.81
CA HIS A 18 -4.43 7.08 -1.58
C HIS A 18 -4.55 6.08 -2.73
N LEU A 19 -3.43 5.78 -3.40
CA LEU A 19 -3.43 4.78 -4.46
C LEU A 19 -3.75 3.40 -3.92
N CYS A 20 -3.18 3.04 -2.77
CA CYS A 20 -3.48 1.76 -2.13
C CYS A 20 -4.97 1.65 -1.85
N ASP A 21 -5.54 2.68 -1.26
CA ASP A 21 -6.95 2.70 -0.91
C ASP A 21 -7.83 2.52 -2.14
N ARG A 22 -7.50 3.24 -3.20
CA ARG A 22 -8.26 3.17 -4.45
C ARG A 22 -8.23 1.77 -5.06
N PHE A 23 -7.02 1.22 -5.22
CA PHE A 23 -6.89 -0.07 -5.89
C PHE A 23 -7.47 -1.22 -5.06
N VAL A 24 -7.37 -1.13 -3.73
CA VAL A 24 -7.98 -2.12 -2.85
C VAL A 24 -9.51 -2.09 -3.01
N LYS A 25 -10.08 -0.90 -3.06
CA LYS A 25 -11.53 -0.76 -3.23
C LYS A 25 -12.00 -1.28 -4.58
N GLU A 26 -11.14 -1.23 -5.58
CA GLU A 26 -11.47 -1.75 -6.91
C GLU A 26 -11.35 -3.28 -6.99
N GLY A 27 -10.99 -3.92 -5.90
CA GLY A 27 -10.94 -5.38 -5.84
C GLY A 27 -9.61 -5.99 -6.28
N ASN A 28 -8.55 -5.18 -6.37
CA ASN A 28 -7.23 -5.68 -6.70
C ASN A 28 -6.49 -6.16 -5.45
N ASP A 29 -5.52 -7.06 -5.65
CA ASP A 29 -4.58 -7.41 -4.59
C ASP A 29 -3.47 -6.37 -4.60
N VAL A 30 -3.30 -5.65 -3.51
CA VAL A 30 -2.32 -4.56 -3.42
C VAL A 30 -1.20 -4.93 -2.46
N ILE A 31 0.03 -4.75 -2.91
CA ILE A 31 1.21 -4.93 -2.08
C ILE A 31 1.86 -3.57 -1.93
N GLY A 32 1.86 -3.05 -0.71
CA GLY A 32 2.49 -1.77 -0.41
C GLY A 32 3.88 -1.96 0.15
N MET A 33 4.83 -1.13 -0.29
CA MET A 33 6.18 -1.10 0.26
C MET A 33 6.54 0.31 0.65
N ASP A 34 7.22 0.45 1.80
CA ASP A 34 7.68 1.74 2.26
C ASP A 34 8.79 1.52 3.28
N ASN A 35 9.77 2.41 3.32
CA ASN A 35 10.79 2.38 4.35
C ASN A 35 10.42 3.22 5.58
N LEU A 36 9.29 3.91 5.52
CA LEU A 36 8.74 4.73 6.62
C LEU A 36 9.62 5.90 7.04
N ILE A 37 10.55 6.33 6.18
CA ILE A 37 11.37 7.50 6.49
C ILE A 37 10.52 8.77 6.41
N THR A 38 9.71 8.88 5.35
CA THR A 38 8.82 10.02 5.16
C THR A 38 7.35 9.64 5.23
N GLY A 39 7.04 8.35 5.17
CA GLY A 39 5.67 7.86 5.26
C GLY A 39 5.25 7.58 6.69
N ASP A 40 3.97 7.32 6.88
CA ASP A 40 3.40 7.05 8.19
C ASP A 40 2.43 5.88 8.07
N LEU A 41 2.63 4.86 8.90
CA LEU A 41 1.75 3.70 8.93
C LEU A 41 0.29 4.07 9.15
N ARG A 42 0.03 5.18 9.84
CA ARG A 42 -1.34 5.61 10.08
C ARG A 42 -2.10 5.92 8.80
N ASN A 43 -1.39 6.22 7.72
CA ASN A 43 -2.02 6.49 6.43
C ASN A 43 -2.64 5.24 5.80
N ILE A 44 -2.17 4.06 6.19
CA ILE A 44 -2.61 2.80 5.59
C ILE A 44 -3.10 1.78 6.61
N GLU A 45 -3.14 2.12 7.90
CA GLU A 45 -3.49 1.13 8.91
C GLU A 45 -4.91 0.59 8.74
N HIS A 46 -5.82 1.38 8.17
CA HIS A 46 -7.18 0.93 7.91
C HIS A 46 -7.23 -0.17 6.85
N LEU A 47 -6.15 -0.35 6.08
CA LEU A 47 -6.08 -1.37 5.05
C LEU A 47 -5.56 -2.71 5.58
N PHE A 48 -4.91 -2.73 6.75
CA PHE A 48 -4.29 -3.94 7.27
C PHE A 48 -5.28 -5.06 7.55
N LYS A 49 -6.53 -4.73 7.83
CA LYS A 49 -7.57 -5.72 8.10
C LYS A 49 -8.16 -6.33 6.83
N LEU A 50 -7.79 -5.82 5.67
CA LEU A 50 -8.35 -6.27 4.41
C LEU A 50 -7.52 -7.43 3.85
N LYS A 51 -8.19 -8.42 3.29
CA LYS A 51 -7.52 -9.62 2.77
C LYS A 51 -6.69 -9.35 1.54
N ASN A 52 -7.03 -8.32 0.80
CA ASN A 52 -6.36 -8.00 -0.47
C ASN A 52 -5.36 -6.87 -0.34
N PHE A 53 -4.84 -6.65 0.87
CA PHE A 53 -3.76 -5.68 1.09
C PHE A 53 -2.66 -6.31 1.95
N GLU A 54 -1.40 -6.16 1.50
CA GLU A 54 -0.22 -6.56 2.25
C GLU A 54 0.75 -5.40 2.28
N PHE A 55 1.47 -5.25 3.38
CA PHE A 55 2.44 -4.18 3.54
C PHE A 55 3.79 -4.75 3.96
N TYR A 56 4.85 -4.27 3.33
CA TYR A 56 6.22 -4.63 3.66
C TYR A 56 7.01 -3.38 3.96
N ASN A 57 7.62 -3.35 5.15
CA ASN A 57 8.54 -2.29 5.52
C ASN A 57 9.89 -2.63 4.92
N HIS A 58 10.20 -2.04 3.78
CA HIS A 58 11.38 -2.39 3.01
C HIS A 58 11.94 -1.16 2.31
N ASP A 59 13.28 -1.04 2.34
CA ASP A 59 13.96 0.06 1.66
C ASP A 59 14.30 -0.38 0.25
N VAL A 60 13.53 0.09 -0.72
CA VAL A 60 13.69 -0.31 -2.12
C VAL A 60 14.90 0.33 -2.79
N SER A 61 15.56 1.27 -2.12
CA SER A 61 16.73 1.93 -2.66
C SER A 61 18.00 1.08 -2.56
N LYS A 62 17.94 -0.02 -1.87
CA LYS A 62 19.08 -0.91 -1.70
C LYS A 62 19.10 -2.05 -2.69
#